data_18cc7543d2cf630d1b3b6ce06ceb1be4
#
_entry.id   18cc7543d2cf630d1b3b6ce06ceb1be4
#
_cell.length_a   1.000
_cell.length_b   1.000
_cell.length_c   1.000
_cell.angle_alpha   90.00
_cell.angle_beta   90.00
_cell.angle_gamma   90.00
#
_symmetry.space_group_name_H-M   'P 1'
#
loop_
_entity.id
_entity.type
_entity.pdbx_description
1 polymer ?
#
loop_
_entity_poly.entity_id
_entity_poly.type
_entity_poly.pdbx_seq_one_letter_code
_entity_poly.pdbx_strand_id
1 'polypeptide(L)'
;MDGPAPNAQTGAMNTTTRCGVVDLGSNSVRLVVFEGRGRNPVAIFNEKAVLGLGRGLHDTGQLNADAVDQALTILQRYHAVARAMGADPIEVLATAAVRDSSNGAAFVAALGERMPGVPIHILTGDEEARLSAHGLLLGFPGADGLLGDIGGGSLELVELHQGEQGKTGSLPIGTIRLADRAKGDIGKARAIVMEELARMPWVHSASGRDLYLVGGAWRAMARMHMAQTGYPLAIVHHYALTREEARDLSGVLMAATRRTLERMPGASSKRLADLPFAALVLRRLLRASGARRVIFSANGLREGWYARLIDTAERRRDPLLAASHDMSLRFGRDQAMPPALFAWTAPLFEDESPLALALREAACWVSDIGSHDHPDYRAEHAFFRVLRQPGVGFDHHGRAFLALAAALRYEAEAEAPFLPSARLLLDVGTLRRAEILGAAFRLAYTLSGGTPVLLAGTSLERRGGRLMLRLVEGSGVFAGESVLRRLETLAAALGLESSVQVTQRG
;
A
#
# COMPACT_ATOMS: atom_id res chain seq x y z
N MET A 1 26.48 -32.36 -47.89
CA MET A 1 27.02 -31.84 -46.63
C MET A 1 26.06 -30.80 -46.11
N ASP A 2 25.07 -31.31 -45.35
CA ASP A 2 24.03 -30.48 -44.78
C ASP A 2 24.49 -29.95 -43.45
N GLY A 3 24.57 -28.61 -43.35
CA GLY A 3 24.84 -27.93 -42.10
C GLY A 3 23.58 -27.87 -41.21
N PRO A 4 23.73 -27.93 -39.89
CA PRO A 4 22.56 -27.91 -38.98
C PRO A 4 21.87 -26.56 -39.00
N ALA A 5 20.54 -26.59 -39.09
CA ALA A 5 19.66 -25.43 -38.98
C ALA A 5 19.81 -24.75 -37.60
N PRO A 6 19.71 -23.40 -37.53
CA PRO A 6 19.79 -22.71 -36.26
C PRO A 6 18.55 -23.01 -35.42
N ASN A 7 18.76 -23.50 -34.20
CA ASN A 7 17.77 -23.69 -33.17
C ASN A 7 17.10 -22.34 -32.86
N ALA A 8 15.89 -22.16 -33.31
CA ALA A 8 15.00 -21.09 -32.88
C ALA A 8 14.51 -21.42 -31.45
N GLN A 9 15.32 -21.08 -30.46
CA GLN A 9 14.82 -20.87 -29.11
C GLN A 9 13.94 -19.60 -29.14
N THR A 10 12.68 -19.77 -29.49
CA THR A 10 11.63 -18.81 -29.18
C THR A 10 11.57 -18.71 -27.67
N GLY A 11 12.23 -17.69 -27.11
CA GLY A 11 12.02 -17.28 -25.75
C GLY A 11 10.52 -17.06 -25.56
N ALA A 12 9.87 -17.94 -24.78
CA ALA A 12 8.54 -17.71 -24.28
C ALA A 12 8.62 -16.37 -23.52
N MET A 13 8.13 -15.28 -24.15
CA MET A 13 7.84 -14.07 -23.43
C MET A 13 6.86 -14.47 -22.34
N ASN A 14 7.30 -14.41 -21.11
CA ASN A 14 6.44 -14.52 -19.93
C ASN A 14 5.37 -13.44 -20.10
N THR A 15 4.22 -13.80 -20.65
CA THR A 15 3.08 -12.90 -20.79
C THR A 15 2.55 -12.68 -19.37
N THR A 16 3.06 -11.63 -18.72
CA THR A 16 2.54 -11.18 -17.44
C THR A 16 1.05 -10.94 -17.60
N THR A 17 0.24 -11.71 -16.88
CA THR A 17 -1.23 -11.57 -16.93
C THR A 17 -1.60 -10.18 -16.42
N ARG A 18 -2.43 -9.47 -17.16
CA ARG A 18 -2.92 -8.13 -16.80
C ARG A 18 -4.43 -8.15 -16.70
N CYS A 19 -5.00 -7.37 -15.82
CA CYS A 19 -6.45 -7.17 -15.74
C CYS A 19 -6.77 -5.68 -15.64
N GLY A 20 -7.88 -5.27 -16.26
CA GLY A 20 -8.39 -3.90 -16.24
C GLY A 20 -9.64 -3.80 -15.37
N VAL A 21 -9.65 -2.88 -14.40
CA VAL A 21 -10.83 -2.57 -13.59
C VAL A 21 -11.21 -1.12 -13.80
N VAL A 22 -12.45 -0.92 -14.28
CA VAL A 22 -13.06 0.41 -14.45
C VAL A 22 -14.01 0.64 -13.29
N ASP A 23 -13.75 1.66 -12.48
CA ASP A 23 -14.61 2.11 -11.40
C ASP A 23 -15.45 3.31 -11.90
N LEU A 24 -16.75 3.10 -12.02
CA LEU A 24 -17.73 4.07 -12.49
C LEU A 24 -18.52 4.63 -11.31
N GLY A 25 -17.94 5.62 -10.66
CA GLY A 25 -18.49 6.27 -9.46
C GLY A 25 -19.29 7.53 -9.73
N SER A 26 -19.99 8.04 -8.70
CA SER A 26 -20.82 9.25 -8.78
C SER A 26 -20.04 10.53 -9.12
N ASN A 27 -18.78 10.63 -8.74
CA ASN A 27 -17.94 11.81 -9.00
C ASN A 27 -17.00 11.63 -10.19
N SER A 28 -16.55 10.41 -10.44
CA SER A 28 -15.46 10.17 -11.38
C SER A 28 -15.47 8.76 -11.91
N VAL A 29 -14.98 8.61 -13.13
CA VAL A 29 -14.64 7.30 -13.72
C VAL A 29 -13.13 7.08 -13.62
N ARG A 30 -12.71 5.84 -13.43
CA ARG A 30 -11.30 5.51 -13.27
C ARG A 30 -10.98 4.14 -13.86
N LEU A 31 -9.95 4.07 -14.70
CA LEU A 31 -9.35 2.82 -15.15
C LEU A 31 -8.08 2.56 -14.35
N VAL A 32 -7.94 1.32 -13.85
CA VAL A 32 -6.67 0.78 -13.35
C VAL A 32 -6.37 -0.49 -14.10
N VAL A 33 -5.15 -0.62 -14.63
CA VAL A 33 -4.64 -1.88 -15.17
C VAL A 33 -3.62 -2.42 -14.18
N PHE A 34 -3.92 -3.59 -13.63
CA PHE A 34 -3.04 -4.32 -12.73
C PHE A 34 -2.20 -5.33 -13.51
N GLU A 35 -0.97 -5.52 -13.10
CA GLU A 35 -0.04 -6.52 -13.64
C GLU A 35 0.23 -7.62 -12.62
N GLY A 36 0.22 -8.86 -13.10
CA GLY A 36 0.38 -10.05 -12.27
C GLY A 36 -0.92 -10.49 -11.58
N ARG A 37 -0.86 -11.61 -10.88
CA ARG A 37 -1.92 -12.18 -10.03
C ARG A 37 -1.40 -12.47 -8.62
N GLY A 38 -0.38 -11.75 -8.19
CA GLY A 38 0.17 -11.86 -6.84
C GLY A 38 -0.66 -11.10 -5.80
N ARG A 39 -0.36 -11.37 -4.53
CA ARG A 39 -1.00 -10.70 -3.41
C ARG A 39 -0.85 -9.17 -3.43
N ASN A 40 0.22 -8.68 -4.03
CA ASN A 40 0.52 -7.26 -4.11
C ASN A 40 0.07 -6.69 -5.47
N PRO A 41 -1.08 -6.00 -5.57
CA PRO A 41 -1.59 -5.47 -6.83
C PRO A 41 -0.69 -4.35 -7.36
N VAL A 42 -0.04 -4.58 -8.48
CA VAL A 42 0.82 -3.58 -9.13
C VAL A 42 0.03 -2.87 -10.21
N ALA A 43 -0.36 -1.63 -9.94
CA ALA A 43 -1.03 -0.78 -10.91
C ALA A 43 0.00 -0.21 -11.91
N ILE A 44 0.03 -0.74 -13.13
CA ILE A 44 0.91 -0.25 -14.22
C ILE A 44 0.28 0.89 -15.00
N PHE A 45 -1.05 1.06 -14.90
CA PHE A 45 -1.79 2.19 -15.46
C PHE A 45 -2.90 2.61 -14.51
N ASN A 46 -3.11 3.92 -14.38
CA ASN A 46 -4.09 4.46 -13.45
C ASN A 46 -4.53 5.86 -13.88
N GLU A 47 -5.66 5.95 -14.58
CA GLU A 47 -6.21 7.21 -15.07
C GLU A 47 -7.59 7.48 -14.46
N LYS A 48 -7.84 8.73 -14.11
CA LYS A 48 -9.07 9.20 -13.50
C LYS A 48 -9.61 10.44 -14.20
N ALA A 49 -10.88 10.42 -14.57
CA ALA A 49 -11.64 11.60 -15.02
C ALA A 49 -12.71 11.97 -13.98
N VAL A 50 -12.80 13.25 -13.65
CA VAL A 50 -13.80 13.79 -12.73
C VAL A 50 -14.93 14.39 -13.57
N LEU A 51 -16.11 13.79 -13.51
CA LEU A 51 -17.25 14.10 -14.37
C LEU A 51 -18.46 14.61 -13.59
N GLY A 52 -18.62 14.21 -12.33
CA GLY A 52 -19.78 14.56 -11.52
C GLY A 52 -21.08 13.90 -12.01
N LEU A 53 -21.01 12.65 -12.46
CA LEU A 53 -22.12 11.89 -13.04
C LEU A 53 -23.37 11.84 -12.13
N GLY A 54 -23.18 11.82 -10.81
CA GLY A 54 -24.23 11.82 -9.81
C GLY A 54 -24.66 13.20 -9.29
N ARG A 55 -24.18 14.31 -9.88
CA ARG A 55 -24.60 15.64 -9.46
C ARG A 55 -26.04 15.91 -9.84
N GLY A 56 -26.84 16.45 -8.89
CA GLY A 56 -28.25 16.71 -9.10
C GLY A 56 -29.14 15.45 -9.15
N LEU A 57 -28.57 14.25 -8.99
CA LEU A 57 -29.32 12.99 -9.01
C LEU A 57 -30.41 12.96 -7.93
N HIS A 58 -30.15 13.56 -6.77
CA HIS A 58 -31.14 13.62 -5.68
C HIS A 58 -32.42 14.38 -6.08
N ASP A 59 -32.29 15.46 -6.85
CA ASP A 59 -33.42 16.32 -7.24
C ASP A 59 -34.09 15.82 -8.52
N THR A 60 -33.32 15.32 -9.50
CA THR A 60 -33.81 14.95 -10.84
C THR A 60 -34.16 13.46 -10.97
N GLY A 61 -33.60 12.61 -10.10
CA GLY A 61 -33.67 11.15 -10.27
C GLY A 61 -32.87 10.61 -11.48
N GLN A 62 -32.08 11.45 -12.16
CA GLN A 62 -31.36 11.11 -13.38
C GLN A 62 -29.86 11.43 -13.28
N LEU A 63 -29.02 10.69 -13.99
CA LEU A 63 -27.64 11.03 -14.21
C LEU A 63 -27.52 12.37 -14.92
N ASN A 64 -26.47 13.13 -14.58
CA ASN A 64 -26.20 14.42 -15.23
C ASN A 64 -25.94 14.20 -16.74
N ALA A 65 -26.76 14.83 -17.59
CA ALA A 65 -26.75 14.59 -19.04
C ALA A 65 -25.40 14.95 -19.70
N ASP A 66 -24.81 16.09 -19.33
CA ASP A 66 -23.51 16.51 -19.88
C ASP A 66 -22.39 15.54 -19.48
N ALA A 67 -22.48 14.99 -18.27
CA ALA A 67 -21.54 14.02 -17.77
C ALA A 67 -21.69 12.64 -18.41
N VAL A 68 -22.91 12.26 -18.83
CA VAL A 68 -23.19 10.96 -19.51
C VAL A 68 -22.41 10.88 -20.82
N ASP A 69 -22.50 11.86 -21.71
CA ASP A 69 -21.81 11.85 -23.01
C ASP A 69 -20.29 11.84 -22.85
N GLN A 70 -19.78 12.63 -21.91
CA GLN A 70 -18.36 12.63 -21.57
C GLN A 70 -17.90 11.28 -21.00
N ALA A 71 -18.71 10.68 -20.11
CA ALA A 71 -18.42 9.36 -19.54
C ALA A 71 -18.32 8.28 -20.62
N LEU A 72 -19.28 8.22 -21.54
CA LEU A 72 -19.28 7.25 -22.64
C LEU A 72 -18.02 7.38 -23.52
N THR A 73 -17.64 8.61 -23.85
CA THR A 73 -16.42 8.87 -24.65
C THR A 73 -15.14 8.44 -23.91
N ILE A 74 -15.02 8.79 -22.62
CA ILE A 74 -13.86 8.43 -21.81
C ILE A 74 -13.77 6.92 -21.57
N LEU A 75 -14.90 6.26 -21.31
CA LEU A 75 -14.95 4.82 -21.07
C LEU A 75 -14.59 4.04 -22.33
N GLN A 76 -15.02 4.49 -23.52
CA GLN A 76 -14.59 3.92 -24.79
C GLN A 76 -13.06 4.03 -24.98
N ARG A 77 -12.48 5.19 -24.62
CA ARG A 77 -11.03 5.36 -24.62
C ARG A 77 -10.34 4.43 -23.62
N TYR A 78 -10.91 4.30 -22.42
CA TYR A 78 -10.37 3.37 -21.40
C TYR A 78 -10.36 1.93 -21.87
N HIS A 79 -11.41 1.49 -22.57
CA HIS A 79 -11.44 0.17 -23.19
C HIS A 79 -10.30 0.01 -24.21
N ALA A 80 -10.12 0.95 -25.13
CA ALA A 80 -9.05 0.92 -26.12
C ALA A 80 -7.65 0.86 -25.46
N VAL A 81 -7.42 1.67 -24.42
CA VAL A 81 -6.14 1.69 -23.67
C VAL A 81 -5.89 0.35 -22.97
N ALA A 82 -6.89 -0.18 -22.24
CA ALA A 82 -6.75 -1.43 -21.52
C ALA A 82 -6.48 -2.61 -22.46
N ARG A 83 -7.19 -2.67 -23.61
CA ARG A 83 -6.96 -3.66 -24.66
C ARG A 83 -5.57 -3.56 -25.27
N ALA A 84 -5.12 -2.34 -25.60
CA ALA A 84 -3.77 -2.11 -26.15
C ALA A 84 -2.67 -2.50 -25.15
N MET A 85 -2.94 -2.41 -23.85
CA MET A 85 -2.04 -2.88 -22.80
C MET A 85 -2.12 -4.39 -22.55
N GLY A 86 -2.95 -5.13 -23.29
CA GLY A 86 -3.11 -6.58 -23.12
C GLY A 86 -3.85 -6.97 -21.83
N ALA A 87 -4.71 -6.10 -21.30
CA ALA A 87 -5.50 -6.43 -20.12
C ALA A 87 -6.63 -7.40 -20.49
N ASP A 88 -6.71 -8.51 -19.74
CA ASP A 88 -7.75 -9.52 -19.82
C ASP A 88 -7.86 -10.25 -18.47
N PRO A 89 -9.02 -10.21 -17.78
CA PRO A 89 -10.27 -9.53 -18.17
C PRO A 89 -10.21 -7.99 -18.02
N ILE A 90 -11.14 -7.32 -18.71
CA ILE A 90 -11.50 -5.92 -18.45
C ILE A 90 -12.93 -5.91 -17.92
N GLU A 91 -13.19 -5.29 -16.78
CA GLU A 91 -14.51 -5.28 -16.14
C GLU A 91 -14.86 -3.88 -15.64
N VAL A 92 -16.15 -3.51 -15.76
CA VAL A 92 -16.69 -2.22 -15.30
C VAL A 92 -17.53 -2.42 -14.06
N LEU A 93 -17.24 -1.66 -13.00
CA LEU A 93 -17.96 -1.63 -11.74
C LEU A 93 -18.75 -0.32 -11.65
N ALA A 94 -20.05 -0.39 -11.87
CA ALA A 94 -20.96 0.75 -11.74
C ALA A 94 -21.57 0.77 -10.34
N THR A 95 -21.55 1.95 -9.70
CA THR A 95 -21.92 2.11 -8.30
C THR A 95 -23.15 3.02 -8.13
N ALA A 96 -23.32 3.62 -6.97
CA ALA A 96 -24.50 4.34 -6.51
C ALA A 96 -25.16 5.28 -7.56
N ALA A 97 -24.39 6.03 -8.36
CA ALA A 97 -25.01 6.94 -9.33
C ALA A 97 -25.79 6.20 -10.42
N VAL A 98 -25.20 5.16 -11.00
CA VAL A 98 -25.85 4.36 -12.05
C VAL A 98 -26.98 3.52 -11.46
N ARG A 99 -26.74 2.89 -10.32
CA ARG A 99 -27.71 2.05 -9.61
C ARG A 99 -28.99 2.79 -9.25
N ASP A 100 -28.84 4.02 -8.72
CA ASP A 100 -29.96 4.77 -8.10
C ASP A 100 -30.65 5.73 -9.09
N SER A 101 -30.21 5.79 -10.36
CA SER A 101 -30.80 6.69 -11.37
C SER A 101 -31.83 5.98 -12.24
N SER A 102 -32.89 6.72 -12.64
CA SER A 102 -33.94 6.22 -13.54
C SER A 102 -33.44 5.96 -14.96
N ASN A 103 -32.41 6.66 -15.43
CA ASN A 103 -31.77 6.48 -16.74
C ASN A 103 -30.49 5.63 -16.69
N GLY A 104 -30.18 4.99 -15.55
CA GLY A 104 -28.99 4.17 -15.39
C GLY A 104 -28.95 2.95 -16.32
N ALA A 105 -30.07 2.28 -16.50
CA ALA A 105 -30.17 1.13 -17.43
C ALA A 105 -29.90 1.55 -18.89
N ALA A 106 -30.41 2.70 -19.33
CA ALA A 106 -30.13 3.21 -20.67
C ALA A 106 -28.66 3.60 -20.85
N PHE A 107 -28.03 4.18 -19.81
CA PHE A 107 -26.60 4.47 -19.81
C PHE A 107 -25.76 3.19 -19.92
N VAL A 108 -26.10 2.13 -19.17
CA VAL A 108 -25.39 0.84 -19.22
C VAL A 108 -25.53 0.19 -20.59
N ALA A 109 -26.71 0.25 -21.22
CA ALA A 109 -26.92 -0.25 -22.58
C ALA A 109 -26.03 0.49 -23.61
N ALA A 110 -26.01 1.83 -23.58
CA ALA A 110 -25.16 2.64 -24.44
C ALA A 110 -23.66 2.40 -24.19
N LEU A 111 -23.28 2.13 -22.95
CA LEU A 111 -21.91 1.77 -22.61
C LEU A 111 -21.52 0.39 -23.17
N GLY A 112 -22.43 -0.60 -23.10
CA GLY A 112 -22.23 -1.93 -23.67
C GLY A 112 -21.97 -1.91 -25.19
N GLU A 113 -22.63 -1.02 -25.90
CA GLU A 113 -22.38 -0.80 -27.34
C GLU A 113 -20.97 -0.23 -27.62
N ARG A 114 -20.45 0.62 -26.72
CA ARG A 114 -19.13 1.25 -26.86
C ARG A 114 -17.98 0.38 -26.35
N MET A 115 -18.27 -0.59 -25.49
CA MET A 115 -17.32 -1.53 -24.91
C MET A 115 -17.78 -2.97 -25.13
N PRO A 116 -17.84 -3.44 -26.39
CA PRO A 116 -18.38 -4.77 -26.72
C PRO A 116 -17.57 -5.87 -26.03
N GLY A 117 -18.28 -6.82 -25.41
CA GLY A 117 -17.69 -7.96 -24.71
C GLY A 117 -17.12 -7.66 -23.31
N VAL A 118 -17.26 -6.42 -22.82
CA VAL A 118 -16.81 -6.05 -21.46
C VAL A 118 -17.98 -6.20 -20.48
N PRO A 119 -17.85 -7.04 -19.44
CA PRO A 119 -18.85 -7.15 -18.39
C PRO A 119 -19.03 -5.83 -17.63
N ILE A 120 -20.28 -5.41 -17.43
CA ILE A 120 -20.65 -4.24 -16.65
C ILE A 120 -21.45 -4.71 -15.43
N HIS A 121 -20.90 -4.55 -14.25
CA HIS A 121 -21.49 -4.97 -12.97
C HIS A 121 -22.10 -3.75 -12.27
N ILE A 122 -23.42 -3.73 -12.07
CA ILE A 122 -24.09 -2.73 -11.25
C ILE A 122 -24.09 -3.27 -9.82
N LEU A 123 -23.21 -2.73 -8.97
CA LEU A 123 -23.01 -3.22 -7.62
C LEU A 123 -24.09 -2.70 -6.67
N THR A 124 -24.60 -3.57 -5.82
CA THR A 124 -25.38 -3.18 -4.63
C THR A 124 -24.46 -2.51 -3.61
N GLY A 125 -25.03 -1.76 -2.67
CA GLY A 125 -24.23 -1.14 -1.59
C GLY A 125 -23.53 -2.17 -0.70
N ASP A 126 -24.12 -3.36 -0.53
CA ASP A 126 -23.50 -4.45 0.23
C ASP A 126 -22.31 -5.07 -0.52
N GLU A 127 -22.43 -5.26 -1.82
CA GLU A 127 -21.31 -5.71 -2.66
C GLU A 127 -20.16 -4.68 -2.68
N GLU A 128 -20.47 -3.38 -2.80
CA GLU A 128 -19.47 -2.30 -2.71
C GLU A 128 -18.74 -2.35 -1.37
N ALA A 129 -19.47 -2.49 -0.25
CA ALA A 129 -18.92 -2.59 1.09
C ALA A 129 -17.98 -3.80 1.24
N ARG A 130 -18.43 -5.00 0.82
CA ARG A 130 -17.63 -6.23 0.90
C ARG A 130 -16.39 -6.18 0.03
N LEU A 131 -16.48 -5.62 -1.16
CA LEU A 131 -15.35 -5.46 -2.06
C LEU A 131 -14.34 -4.44 -1.51
N SER A 132 -14.80 -3.32 -0.95
CA SER A 132 -13.92 -2.35 -0.29
C SER A 132 -13.17 -2.99 0.88
N ALA A 133 -13.84 -3.85 1.66
CA ALA A 133 -13.20 -4.59 2.73
C ALA A 133 -12.17 -5.60 2.20
N HIS A 134 -12.46 -6.34 1.12
CA HIS A 134 -11.46 -7.21 0.49
C HIS A 134 -10.22 -6.44 0.04
N GLY A 135 -10.40 -5.24 -0.53
CA GLY A 135 -9.29 -4.37 -0.92
C GLY A 135 -8.47 -3.89 0.27
N LEU A 136 -9.14 -3.50 1.38
CA LEU A 136 -8.46 -3.14 2.62
C LEU A 136 -7.63 -4.32 3.15
N LEU A 137 -8.22 -5.52 3.22
CA LEU A 137 -7.60 -6.71 3.81
C LEU A 137 -6.37 -7.21 3.05
N LEU A 138 -6.15 -6.80 1.80
CA LEU A 138 -4.87 -7.05 1.12
C LEU A 138 -3.69 -6.41 1.85
N GLY A 139 -3.86 -5.20 2.38
CA GLY A 139 -2.82 -4.49 3.12
C GLY A 139 -2.93 -4.63 4.65
N PHE A 140 -4.09 -5.01 5.17
CA PHE A 140 -4.39 -5.10 6.60
C PHE A 140 -5.03 -6.46 6.92
N PRO A 141 -4.31 -7.58 6.79
CA PRO A 141 -4.91 -8.92 6.93
C PRO A 141 -5.51 -9.18 8.32
N GLY A 142 -5.02 -8.51 9.36
CA GLY A 142 -5.54 -8.60 10.73
C GLY A 142 -6.40 -7.40 11.14
N ALA A 143 -7.02 -6.67 10.18
CA ALA A 143 -7.83 -5.50 10.52
C ALA A 143 -8.94 -5.83 11.52
N ASP A 144 -9.05 -5.02 12.59
CA ASP A 144 -10.03 -5.18 13.65
C ASP A 144 -10.66 -3.82 13.99
N GLY A 145 -11.97 -3.70 13.82
CA GLY A 145 -12.71 -2.46 14.03
C GLY A 145 -13.79 -2.19 12.99
N LEU A 146 -13.78 -1.04 12.37
CA LEU A 146 -14.76 -0.60 11.37
C LEU A 146 -14.05 -0.07 10.11
N LEU A 147 -14.48 -0.53 8.95
CA LEU A 147 -14.17 0.11 7.68
C LEU A 147 -15.26 1.13 7.35
N GLY A 148 -14.86 2.31 6.87
CA GLY A 148 -15.71 3.26 6.15
C GLY A 148 -15.12 3.56 4.79
N ASP A 149 -15.91 3.42 3.73
CA ASP A 149 -15.55 3.85 2.37
C ASP A 149 -16.49 4.97 1.92
N ILE A 150 -15.96 6.18 1.78
CA ILE A 150 -16.75 7.33 1.36
C ILE A 150 -16.61 7.60 -0.13
N GLY A 151 -17.70 7.34 -0.84
CA GLY A 151 -17.86 7.71 -2.23
C GLY A 151 -18.47 9.12 -2.43
N GLY A 152 -18.88 9.40 -3.68
CA GLY A 152 -19.68 10.59 -3.98
C GLY A 152 -21.16 10.41 -3.60
N GLY A 153 -21.70 9.19 -3.78
CA GLY A 153 -23.13 8.89 -3.58
C GLY A 153 -23.45 8.23 -2.22
N SER A 154 -22.55 7.46 -1.69
CA SER A 154 -22.78 6.62 -0.50
C SER A 154 -21.58 6.59 0.44
N LEU A 155 -21.83 6.10 1.64
CA LEU A 155 -20.85 5.66 2.64
C LEU A 155 -21.10 4.17 2.91
N GLU A 156 -20.15 3.33 2.58
CA GLU A 156 -20.15 1.91 2.89
C GLU A 156 -19.47 1.69 4.23
N LEU A 157 -20.07 0.82 5.07
CA LEU A 157 -19.57 0.47 6.39
C LEU A 157 -19.44 -1.05 6.50
N VAL A 158 -18.33 -1.53 7.05
CA VAL A 158 -18.08 -2.96 7.30
C VAL A 158 -17.46 -3.15 8.66
N GLU A 159 -18.08 -4.00 9.47
CA GLU A 159 -17.50 -4.48 10.72
C GLU A 159 -16.38 -5.47 10.40
N LEU A 160 -15.24 -5.34 11.08
CA LEU A 160 -14.08 -6.19 10.91
C LEU A 160 -13.65 -6.80 12.24
N HIS A 161 -13.38 -8.10 12.22
CA HIS A 161 -12.88 -8.86 13.38
C HIS A 161 -11.66 -9.67 12.98
N GLN A 162 -10.47 -9.19 13.31
CA GLN A 162 -9.20 -9.88 13.02
C GLN A 162 -9.09 -10.36 11.57
N GLY A 163 -9.47 -9.50 10.61
CA GLY A 163 -9.43 -9.80 9.18
C GLY A 163 -10.70 -10.43 8.60
N GLU A 164 -11.66 -10.79 9.42
CA GLU A 164 -12.95 -11.34 8.96
C GLU A 164 -14.00 -10.23 8.85
N GLN A 165 -14.85 -10.32 7.82
CA GLN A 165 -15.93 -9.37 7.58
C GLN A 165 -17.18 -9.78 8.36
N GLY A 166 -17.70 -8.85 9.14
CA GLY A 166 -18.96 -8.98 9.86
C GLY A 166 -20.13 -8.29 9.14
N LYS A 167 -20.86 -7.46 9.88
CA LYS A 167 -22.00 -6.69 9.38
C LYS A 167 -21.54 -5.67 8.35
N THR A 168 -22.39 -5.48 7.33
CA THR A 168 -22.18 -4.49 6.28
C THR A 168 -23.37 -3.54 6.20
N GLY A 169 -23.17 -2.39 5.58
CA GLY A 169 -24.24 -1.46 5.29
C GLY A 169 -23.80 -0.33 4.40
N SER A 170 -24.74 0.25 3.68
CA SER A 170 -24.54 1.41 2.81
C SER A 170 -25.51 2.51 3.18
N LEU A 171 -25.01 3.72 3.35
CA LEU A 171 -25.77 4.92 3.71
C LEU A 171 -25.70 5.95 2.59
N PRO A 172 -26.81 6.62 2.21
CA PRO A 172 -26.87 7.60 1.11
C PRO A 172 -26.31 8.98 1.56
N ILE A 173 -25.08 8.99 2.10
CA ILE A 173 -24.37 10.17 2.63
C ILE A 173 -22.96 10.31 2.07
N GLY A 174 -22.73 9.83 0.84
CA GLY A 174 -21.53 10.18 0.09
C GLY A 174 -21.43 11.70 -0.10
N THR A 175 -20.20 12.20 -0.31
CA THR A 175 -19.92 13.65 -0.21
C THR A 175 -20.75 14.53 -1.13
N ILE A 176 -21.01 14.11 -2.38
CA ILE A 176 -21.82 14.86 -3.35
C ILE A 176 -23.30 14.80 -2.96
N ARG A 177 -23.82 13.58 -2.75
CA ARG A 177 -25.23 13.39 -2.36
C ARG A 177 -25.56 14.12 -1.07
N LEU A 178 -24.67 14.11 -0.09
CA LEU A 178 -24.86 14.82 1.17
C LEU A 178 -24.89 16.33 0.95
N ALA A 179 -24.00 16.87 0.11
CA ALA A 179 -23.99 18.29 -0.25
C ALA A 179 -25.28 18.70 -0.96
N ASP A 180 -25.77 17.91 -1.92
CA ASP A 180 -27.03 18.17 -2.64
C ASP A 180 -28.23 18.10 -1.70
N ARG A 181 -28.39 17.04 -0.90
CA ARG A 181 -29.45 16.89 0.12
C ARG A 181 -29.49 18.05 1.12
N ALA A 182 -28.32 18.50 1.53
CA ALA A 182 -28.19 19.62 2.49
C ALA A 182 -28.21 20.99 1.81
N LYS A 183 -28.27 21.08 0.48
CA LYS A 183 -28.17 22.36 -0.29
C LYS A 183 -26.94 23.18 0.11
N GLY A 184 -25.79 22.50 0.33
CA GLY A 184 -24.54 23.11 0.74
C GLY A 184 -24.45 23.50 2.23
N ASP A 185 -25.50 23.35 3.03
CA ASP A 185 -25.54 23.73 4.44
C ASP A 185 -24.99 22.63 5.34
N ILE A 186 -23.89 22.91 6.05
CA ILE A 186 -23.23 21.95 6.97
C ILE A 186 -24.12 21.61 8.18
N GLY A 187 -24.97 22.53 8.64
CA GLY A 187 -25.91 22.28 9.75
C GLY A 187 -26.95 21.25 9.37
N LYS A 188 -27.58 21.43 8.19
CA LYS A 188 -28.52 20.44 7.62
C LYS A 188 -27.83 19.10 7.34
N ALA A 189 -26.65 19.13 6.73
CA ALA A 189 -25.85 17.93 6.48
C ALA A 189 -25.60 17.13 7.78
N ARG A 190 -25.32 17.84 8.88
CA ARG A 190 -25.12 17.23 10.20
C ARG A 190 -26.36 16.46 10.69
N ALA A 191 -27.55 17.03 10.54
CA ALA A 191 -28.80 16.35 10.92
C ALA A 191 -29.01 15.09 10.11
N ILE A 192 -28.80 15.17 8.77
CA ILE A 192 -28.90 14.04 7.85
C ILE A 192 -27.92 12.92 8.25
N VAL A 193 -26.64 13.24 8.48
CA VAL A 193 -25.63 12.22 8.85
C VAL A 193 -25.98 11.55 10.18
N MET A 194 -26.51 12.29 11.15
CA MET A 194 -26.92 11.73 12.44
C MET A 194 -28.11 10.78 12.29
N GLU A 195 -29.11 11.15 11.49
CA GLU A 195 -30.26 10.31 11.19
C GLU A 195 -29.86 9.01 10.48
N GLU A 196 -29.02 9.10 9.44
CA GLU A 196 -28.58 7.94 8.69
C GLU A 196 -27.71 6.99 9.55
N LEU A 197 -26.77 7.51 10.35
CA LEU A 197 -25.95 6.68 11.24
C LEU A 197 -26.78 6.02 12.35
N ALA A 198 -27.88 6.62 12.79
CA ALA A 198 -28.77 6.01 13.79
C ALA A 198 -29.44 4.72 13.27
N ARG A 199 -29.52 4.51 11.96
CA ARG A 199 -30.01 3.26 11.34
C ARG A 199 -29.04 2.09 11.46
N MET A 200 -27.79 2.37 11.85
CA MET A 200 -26.72 1.35 11.99
C MET A 200 -26.12 1.35 13.41
N PRO A 201 -26.87 0.98 14.44
CA PRO A 201 -26.39 0.99 15.83
C PRO A 201 -25.18 0.07 16.07
N TRP A 202 -25.00 -0.95 15.22
CA TRP A 202 -23.88 -1.87 15.30
C TRP A 202 -22.51 -1.21 15.01
N VAL A 203 -22.46 0.00 14.44
CA VAL A 203 -21.22 0.79 14.24
C VAL A 203 -20.49 1.00 15.57
N HIS A 204 -21.21 1.03 16.70
CA HIS A 204 -20.60 1.14 18.03
C HIS A 204 -19.74 -0.08 18.43
N SER A 205 -19.87 -1.21 17.75
CA SER A 205 -19.03 -2.40 17.99
C SER A 205 -17.53 -2.10 17.82
N ALA A 206 -17.18 -1.06 17.05
CA ALA A 206 -15.80 -0.62 16.87
C ALA A 206 -15.22 0.21 18.04
N SER A 207 -15.95 0.34 19.17
CA SER A 207 -15.49 1.11 20.32
C SER A 207 -14.14 0.59 20.85
N GLY A 208 -13.18 1.49 21.01
CA GLY A 208 -11.82 1.17 21.44
C GLY A 208 -10.95 0.49 20.37
N ARG A 209 -11.51 0.17 19.19
CA ARG A 209 -10.81 -0.43 18.05
C ARG A 209 -10.48 0.61 16.97
N ASP A 210 -9.98 0.18 15.82
CA ASP A 210 -9.55 1.07 14.76
C ASP A 210 -10.68 1.40 13.77
N LEU A 211 -10.64 2.60 13.17
CA LEU A 211 -11.49 3.02 12.06
C LEU A 211 -10.64 3.12 10.80
N TYR A 212 -10.87 2.24 9.84
CA TYR A 212 -10.18 2.22 8.56
C TYR A 212 -10.93 3.07 7.54
N LEU A 213 -10.23 4.01 6.91
CA LEU A 213 -10.82 5.00 6.00
C LEU A 213 -10.38 4.76 4.56
N VAL A 214 -11.36 4.50 3.71
CA VAL A 214 -11.21 4.40 2.26
C VAL A 214 -11.98 5.56 1.60
N GLY A 215 -11.59 5.93 0.41
CA GLY A 215 -12.26 6.98 -0.36
C GLY A 215 -11.39 8.19 -0.64
N GLY A 216 -11.70 8.86 -1.75
CA GLY A 216 -10.85 9.92 -2.29
C GLY A 216 -10.85 11.20 -1.46
N ALA A 217 -11.95 11.52 -0.78
CA ALA A 217 -12.08 12.72 0.05
C ALA A 217 -11.25 12.55 1.34
N TRP A 218 -11.35 11.42 2.02
CA TRP A 218 -10.55 11.17 3.23
C TRP A 218 -9.05 11.04 2.93
N ARG A 219 -8.68 10.44 1.78
CA ARG A 219 -7.27 10.48 1.35
C ARG A 219 -6.74 11.89 1.09
N ALA A 220 -7.59 12.83 0.66
CA ALA A 220 -7.19 14.24 0.53
C ALA A 220 -6.98 14.87 1.91
N MET A 221 -7.83 14.57 2.89
CA MET A 221 -7.65 15.03 4.28
C MET A 221 -6.31 14.51 4.87
N ALA A 222 -5.99 13.23 4.65
CA ALA A 222 -4.70 12.66 5.10
C ALA A 222 -3.51 13.43 4.50
N ARG A 223 -3.52 13.71 3.18
CA ARG A 223 -2.44 14.47 2.54
C ARG A 223 -2.30 15.88 3.08
N MET A 224 -3.42 16.55 3.37
CA MET A 224 -3.39 17.87 3.99
C MET A 224 -2.77 17.83 5.38
N HIS A 225 -3.15 16.84 6.18
CA HIS A 225 -2.56 16.68 7.51
C HIS A 225 -1.04 16.38 7.44
N MET A 226 -0.62 15.45 6.58
CA MET A 226 0.80 15.16 6.34
C MET A 226 1.59 16.43 5.95
N ALA A 227 1.03 17.24 5.05
CA ALA A 227 1.69 18.46 4.58
C ALA A 227 1.75 19.55 5.68
N GLN A 228 0.72 19.66 6.52
CA GLN A 228 0.68 20.60 7.64
C GLN A 228 1.63 20.24 8.77
N THR A 229 1.81 18.94 9.03
CA THR A 229 2.67 18.44 10.10
C THR A 229 4.13 18.19 9.67
N GLY A 230 4.44 18.40 8.38
CA GLY A 230 5.76 18.08 7.84
C GLY A 230 6.08 16.59 7.92
N TYR A 231 5.06 15.71 7.80
CA TYR A 231 5.25 14.28 7.91
C TYR A 231 6.25 13.77 6.85
N PRO A 232 7.24 12.94 7.23
CA PRO A 232 8.40 12.67 6.37
C PRO A 232 8.09 11.80 5.13
N LEU A 233 6.90 11.19 5.07
CA LEU A 233 6.52 10.26 4.00
C LEU A 233 5.14 10.58 3.41
N ALA A 234 5.07 11.02 2.16
CA ALA A 234 3.80 11.39 1.49
C ALA A 234 3.02 10.17 0.93
N ILE A 235 2.89 9.10 1.71
CA ILE A 235 2.13 7.89 1.36
C ILE A 235 0.91 7.78 2.29
N VAL A 236 -0.30 7.77 1.70
CA VAL A 236 -1.54 7.74 2.48
C VAL A 236 -1.84 6.36 3.06
N HIS A 237 -1.46 5.29 2.37
CA HIS A 237 -1.70 3.91 2.83
C HIS A 237 -0.93 3.64 4.13
N HIS A 238 -1.61 3.12 5.15
CA HIS A 238 -1.14 2.97 6.52
C HIS A 238 -0.91 4.27 7.32
N TYR A 239 -1.20 5.45 6.75
CA TYR A 239 -1.16 6.66 7.55
C TYR A 239 -2.23 6.62 8.66
N ALA A 240 -1.85 6.93 9.88
CA ALA A 240 -2.74 6.86 11.03
C ALA A 240 -2.80 8.20 11.77
N LEU A 241 -3.97 8.52 12.30
CA LEU A 241 -4.20 9.64 13.21
C LEU A 241 -4.83 9.13 14.50
N THR A 242 -4.46 9.69 15.61
CA THR A 242 -5.20 9.54 16.86
C THR A 242 -6.63 10.06 16.69
N ARG A 243 -7.52 9.64 17.56
CA ARG A 243 -8.90 10.14 17.60
C ARG A 243 -8.96 11.67 17.72
N GLU A 244 -8.04 12.27 18.49
CA GLU A 244 -7.97 13.71 18.71
C GLU A 244 -7.51 14.44 17.45
N GLU A 245 -6.41 14.03 16.84
CA GLU A 245 -5.92 14.60 15.58
C GLU A 245 -6.98 14.54 14.47
N ALA A 246 -7.66 13.39 14.31
CA ALA A 246 -8.71 13.23 13.32
C ALA A 246 -9.94 14.13 13.60
N ARG A 247 -10.28 14.32 14.89
CA ARG A 247 -11.36 15.23 15.31
C ARG A 247 -10.99 16.68 15.03
N ASP A 248 -9.77 17.08 15.33
CA ASP A 248 -9.31 18.46 15.20
C ASP A 248 -9.14 18.83 13.71
N LEU A 249 -8.52 17.94 12.91
CA LEU A 249 -8.49 18.09 11.45
C LEU A 249 -9.89 18.26 10.87
N SER A 250 -10.83 17.39 11.29
CA SER A 250 -12.23 17.48 10.84
C SER A 250 -12.87 18.81 11.25
N GLY A 251 -12.58 19.30 12.44
CA GLY A 251 -13.07 20.59 12.94
C GLY A 251 -12.58 21.76 12.09
N VAL A 252 -11.30 21.80 11.79
CA VAL A 252 -10.67 22.81 10.94
C VAL A 252 -11.28 22.81 9.52
N LEU A 253 -11.39 21.62 8.90
CA LEU A 253 -11.91 21.50 7.53
C LEU A 253 -13.40 21.86 7.41
N MET A 254 -14.20 21.59 8.44
CA MET A 254 -15.62 21.97 8.47
C MET A 254 -15.84 23.48 8.64
N ALA A 255 -14.94 24.17 9.35
CA ALA A 255 -15.03 25.60 9.62
C ALA A 255 -14.38 26.45 8.53
N ALA A 256 -13.50 25.87 7.72
CA ALA A 256 -12.71 26.59 6.73
C ALA A 256 -13.56 27.09 5.56
N THR A 257 -13.33 28.33 5.15
CA THR A 257 -13.88 28.85 3.89
C THR A 257 -13.18 28.21 2.70
N ARG A 258 -13.81 28.24 1.52
CA ARG A 258 -13.19 27.74 0.28
C ARG A 258 -11.82 28.38 0.05
N ARG A 259 -11.70 29.69 0.23
CA ARG A 259 -10.43 30.44 0.09
C ARG A 259 -9.38 29.98 1.08
N THR A 260 -9.78 29.65 2.30
CA THR A 260 -8.88 29.07 3.31
C THR A 260 -8.40 27.69 2.88
N LEU A 261 -9.31 26.81 2.45
CA LEU A 261 -8.96 25.46 1.98
C LEU A 261 -7.99 25.49 0.79
N GLU A 262 -8.19 26.42 -0.16
CA GLU A 262 -7.31 26.58 -1.34
C GLU A 262 -5.85 26.92 -0.96
N ARG A 263 -5.64 27.58 0.17
CA ARG A 263 -4.32 27.98 0.68
C ARG A 263 -3.67 26.97 1.61
N MET A 264 -4.41 25.96 2.05
CA MET A 264 -3.87 24.95 2.95
C MET A 264 -2.87 24.05 2.24
N PRO A 265 -1.70 23.75 2.85
CA PRO A 265 -0.75 22.77 2.29
C PRO A 265 -1.41 21.43 2.01
N GLY A 266 -1.08 20.81 0.88
CA GLY A 266 -1.63 19.52 0.48
C GLY A 266 -3.06 19.55 -0.08
N ALA A 267 -3.70 20.73 -0.16
CA ALA A 267 -5.03 20.89 -0.71
C ALA A 267 -5.05 20.60 -2.22
N SER A 268 -6.11 19.93 -2.67
CA SER A 268 -6.35 19.64 -4.10
C SER A 268 -7.60 20.38 -4.56
N SER A 269 -7.47 21.26 -5.56
CA SER A 269 -8.60 22.02 -6.13
C SER A 269 -9.79 21.15 -6.53
N LYS A 270 -9.53 19.92 -6.98
CA LYS A 270 -10.55 18.94 -7.39
C LYS A 270 -11.41 18.39 -6.24
N ARG A 271 -11.07 18.68 -4.97
CA ARG A 271 -11.73 18.11 -3.79
C ARG A 271 -12.23 19.13 -2.78
N LEU A 272 -11.98 20.43 -2.99
CA LEU A 272 -12.30 21.48 -2.01
C LEU A 272 -13.77 21.51 -1.61
N ALA A 273 -14.66 21.27 -2.56
CA ALA A 273 -16.12 21.25 -2.29
C ALA A 273 -16.55 20.03 -1.46
N ASP A 274 -15.82 18.91 -1.58
CA ASP A 274 -16.16 17.64 -0.90
C ASP A 274 -15.63 17.61 0.55
N LEU A 275 -14.54 18.35 0.83
CA LEU A 275 -13.80 18.24 2.10
C LEU A 275 -14.63 18.53 3.36
N PRO A 276 -15.44 19.61 3.44
CA PRO A 276 -16.23 19.91 4.63
C PRO A 276 -17.25 18.80 4.94
N PHE A 277 -17.86 18.21 3.91
CA PHE A 277 -18.82 17.12 4.05
C PHE A 277 -18.14 15.82 4.47
N ALA A 278 -16.99 15.47 3.86
CA ALA A 278 -16.19 14.31 4.27
C ALA A 278 -15.70 14.44 5.72
N ALA A 279 -15.27 15.62 6.12
CA ALA A 279 -14.85 15.92 7.49
C ALA A 279 -16.02 15.80 8.49
N LEU A 280 -17.22 16.28 8.11
CA LEU A 280 -18.43 16.10 8.91
C LEU A 280 -18.77 14.62 9.09
N VAL A 281 -18.77 13.83 8.02
CA VAL A 281 -19.06 12.40 8.08
C VAL A 281 -18.04 11.70 8.99
N LEU A 282 -16.74 11.97 8.82
CA LEU A 282 -15.68 11.41 9.67
C LEU A 282 -15.90 11.75 11.14
N ARG A 283 -16.17 13.03 11.45
CA ARG A 283 -16.41 13.47 12.83
C ARG A 283 -17.60 12.77 13.49
N ARG A 284 -18.69 12.54 12.73
CA ARG A 284 -19.88 11.85 13.21
C ARG A 284 -19.64 10.34 13.34
N LEU A 285 -18.95 9.74 12.38
CA LEU A 285 -18.58 8.32 12.40
C LEU A 285 -17.64 8.01 13.57
N LEU A 286 -16.63 8.83 13.82
CA LEU A 286 -15.76 8.71 15.00
C LEU A 286 -16.56 8.74 16.31
N ARG A 287 -17.58 9.61 16.41
CA ARG A 287 -18.42 9.69 17.60
C ARG A 287 -19.30 8.44 17.75
N ALA A 288 -19.92 7.98 16.66
CA ALA A 288 -20.82 6.84 16.64
C ALA A 288 -20.08 5.52 16.90
N SER A 289 -18.91 5.33 16.30
CA SER A 289 -18.11 4.11 16.44
C SER A 289 -17.37 3.99 17.77
N GLY A 290 -17.01 5.11 18.40
CA GLY A 290 -16.14 5.09 19.57
C GLY A 290 -14.69 4.66 19.25
N ALA A 291 -14.28 4.63 18.00
CA ALA A 291 -12.95 4.20 17.57
C ALA A 291 -11.84 5.03 18.22
N ARG A 292 -10.71 4.37 18.55
CA ARG A 292 -9.55 5.00 19.22
C ARG A 292 -8.65 5.80 18.28
N ARG A 293 -8.54 5.39 17.02
CA ARG A 293 -7.74 6.04 15.96
C ARG A 293 -8.35 5.80 14.59
N VAL A 294 -7.89 6.55 13.62
CA VAL A 294 -8.21 6.31 12.20
C VAL A 294 -6.97 5.88 11.43
N ILE A 295 -7.13 4.99 10.46
CA ILE A 295 -6.07 4.50 9.58
C ILE A 295 -6.55 4.65 8.14
N PHE A 296 -5.74 5.29 7.29
CA PHE A 296 -6.10 5.52 5.89
C PHE A 296 -5.60 4.39 4.99
N SER A 297 -6.47 3.95 4.08
CA SER A 297 -6.13 2.99 3.04
C SER A 297 -6.15 3.62 1.65
N ALA A 298 -5.14 3.27 0.83
CA ALA A 298 -5.16 3.56 -0.60
C ALA A 298 -6.03 2.55 -1.36
N ASN A 299 -6.19 1.36 -0.80
CA ASN A 299 -6.95 0.25 -1.37
C ASN A 299 -8.41 0.30 -0.96
N GLY A 300 -9.28 -0.17 -1.85
CA GLY A 300 -10.73 -0.25 -1.66
C GLY A 300 -11.36 -1.11 -2.76
N LEU A 301 -12.48 -0.69 -3.31
CA LEU A 301 -13.31 -1.42 -4.28
C LEU A 301 -12.52 -2.10 -5.40
N ARG A 302 -11.61 -1.39 -6.09
CA ARG A 302 -10.88 -1.92 -7.25
C ARG A 302 -9.87 -2.98 -6.89
N GLU A 303 -9.14 -2.76 -5.82
CA GLU A 303 -8.18 -3.73 -5.27
C GLU A 303 -8.92 -4.95 -4.71
N GLY A 304 -10.12 -4.76 -4.14
CA GLY A 304 -11.01 -5.84 -3.73
C GLY A 304 -11.56 -6.65 -4.90
N TRP A 305 -11.87 -5.99 -6.00
CA TRP A 305 -12.23 -6.69 -7.23
C TRP A 305 -11.07 -7.51 -7.79
N TYR A 306 -9.89 -6.92 -7.86
CA TYR A 306 -8.64 -7.62 -8.21
C TYR A 306 -8.38 -8.83 -7.32
N ALA A 307 -8.63 -8.75 -6.01
CA ALA A 307 -8.42 -9.84 -5.07
C ALA A 307 -9.19 -11.12 -5.40
N ARG A 308 -10.28 -11.03 -6.19
CA ARG A 308 -11.04 -12.20 -6.67
C ARG A 308 -10.24 -13.04 -7.66
N LEU A 309 -9.26 -12.44 -8.34
CA LEU A 309 -8.39 -13.10 -9.32
C LEU A 309 -7.17 -13.77 -8.67
N ILE A 310 -6.95 -13.57 -7.37
CA ILE A 310 -5.81 -14.11 -6.63
C ILE A 310 -6.21 -15.45 -6.00
N ASP A 311 -5.36 -16.47 -6.11
CA ASP A 311 -5.54 -17.74 -5.44
C ASP A 311 -5.66 -17.58 -3.92
N THR A 312 -6.43 -18.46 -3.29
CA THR A 312 -6.64 -18.44 -1.84
C THR A 312 -5.32 -18.61 -1.07
N ALA A 313 -4.41 -19.45 -1.54
CA ALA A 313 -3.10 -19.63 -0.92
C ALA A 313 -2.28 -18.34 -1.01
N GLU A 314 -2.25 -17.69 -2.16
CA GLU A 314 -1.54 -16.42 -2.37
C GLU A 314 -2.14 -15.30 -1.51
N ARG A 315 -3.46 -15.23 -1.38
CA ARG A 315 -4.14 -14.25 -0.50
C ARG A 315 -3.80 -14.40 0.99
N ARG A 316 -3.39 -15.58 1.43
CA ARG A 316 -3.01 -15.86 2.83
C ARG A 316 -1.55 -15.57 3.16
N ARG A 317 -0.70 -15.35 2.14
CA ARG A 317 0.69 -14.97 2.39
C ARG A 317 0.75 -13.66 3.18
N ASP A 318 1.76 -13.52 4.02
CA ASP A 318 2.04 -12.24 4.68
C ASP A 318 2.30 -11.15 3.61
N PRO A 319 1.59 -10.01 3.64
CA PRO A 319 1.71 -8.98 2.60
C PRO A 319 3.09 -8.31 2.57
N LEU A 320 3.76 -8.17 3.71
CA LEU A 320 5.12 -7.61 3.80
C LEU A 320 6.11 -8.53 3.11
N LEU A 321 6.06 -9.83 3.42
CA LEU A 321 6.95 -10.83 2.83
C LEU A 321 6.66 -11.01 1.33
N ALA A 322 5.40 -11.05 0.93
CA ALA A 322 5.03 -11.14 -0.48
C ALA A 322 5.57 -9.96 -1.29
N ALA A 323 5.39 -8.72 -0.79
CA ALA A 323 5.87 -7.52 -1.47
C ALA A 323 7.41 -7.44 -1.50
N SER A 324 8.10 -7.87 -0.45
CA SER A 324 9.56 -7.92 -0.39
C SER A 324 10.13 -8.97 -1.35
N HIS A 325 9.51 -10.13 -1.44
CA HIS A 325 9.84 -11.18 -2.40
C HIS A 325 9.65 -10.70 -3.85
N ASP A 326 8.53 -10.03 -4.17
CA ASP A 326 8.28 -9.45 -5.49
C ASP A 326 9.35 -8.42 -5.88
N MET A 327 9.82 -7.61 -4.93
CA MET A 327 10.94 -6.70 -5.15
C MET A 327 12.24 -7.45 -5.44
N SER A 328 12.52 -8.51 -4.69
CA SER A 328 13.69 -9.36 -4.92
C SER A 328 13.68 -10.02 -6.30
N LEU A 329 12.51 -10.53 -6.74
CA LEU A 329 12.36 -11.10 -8.08
C LEU A 329 12.66 -10.12 -9.21
N ARG A 330 12.30 -8.83 -9.01
CA ARG A 330 12.48 -7.79 -10.04
C ARG A 330 13.88 -7.19 -10.07
N PHE A 331 14.54 -7.08 -8.92
CA PHE A 331 15.76 -6.29 -8.76
C PHE A 331 16.93 -7.03 -8.14
N GLY A 332 16.72 -8.18 -7.49
CA GLY A 332 17.76 -9.00 -6.88
C GLY A 332 18.48 -9.89 -7.91
N ARG A 333 19.72 -10.31 -7.59
CA ARG A 333 20.53 -11.15 -8.45
C ARG A 333 20.29 -12.64 -8.25
N ASP A 334 20.04 -13.06 -7.00
CA ASP A 334 19.94 -14.48 -6.63
C ASP A 334 18.86 -14.69 -5.56
N GLN A 335 17.89 -15.54 -5.87
CA GLN A 335 16.74 -15.82 -4.99
C GLN A 335 17.08 -16.78 -3.85
N ALA A 336 18.22 -17.46 -3.88
CA ALA A 336 18.69 -18.31 -2.79
C ALA A 336 19.47 -17.52 -1.73
N MET A 337 19.93 -16.31 -2.05
CA MET A 337 20.68 -15.47 -1.09
C MET A 337 19.83 -14.98 0.09
N PRO A 338 18.58 -14.49 -0.07
CA PRO A 338 17.76 -14.02 1.05
C PRO A 338 17.52 -15.07 2.14
N PRO A 339 17.12 -16.32 1.86
CA PRO A 339 17.01 -17.37 2.88
C PRO A 339 18.32 -17.67 3.59
N ALA A 340 19.44 -17.69 2.85
CA ALA A 340 20.76 -17.90 3.43
C ALA A 340 21.14 -16.78 4.40
N LEU A 341 20.88 -15.51 4.02
CA LEU A 341 21.07 -14.33 4.89
C LEU A 341 20.19 -14.38 6.13
N PHE A 342 18.94 -14.80 5.98
CA PHE A 342 18.01 -14.92 7.10
C PHE A 342 18.52 -15.90 8.15
N ALA A 343 19.01 -17.06 7.73
CA ALA A 343 19.65 -18.03 8.62
C ALA A 343 20.96 -17.49 9.21
N TRP A 344 21.82 -16.87 8.39
CA TRP A 344 23.13 -16.35 8.79
C TRP A 344 23.05 -15.20 9.81
N THR A 345 22.02 -14.37 9.73
CA THR A 345 21.81 -13.25 10.66
C THR A 345 21.08 -13.63 11.95
N ALA A 346 20.52 -14.85 12.05
CA ALA A 346 19.74 -15.27 13.21
C ALA A 346 20.47 -15.13 14.56
N PRO A 347 21.79 -15.46 14.68
CA PRO A 347 22.49 -15.33 15.95
C PRO A 347 22.67 -13.89 16.45
N LEU A 348 22.41 -12.88 15.62
CA LEU A 348 22.50 -11.46 15.99
C LEU A 348 21.30 -10.98 16.79
N PHE A 349 20.18 -11.69 16.72
CA PHE A 349 18.91 -11.26 17.30
C PHE A 349 18.33 -12.39 18.17
N GLU A 350 18.19 -12.10 19.45
CA GLU A 350 17.56 -12.98 20.44
C GLU A 350 16.12 -12.50 20.70
N ASP A 351 15.22 -13.40 21.02
CA ASP A 351 13.85 -13.12 21.45
C ASP A 351 13.05 -12.17 20.51
N GLU A 352 13.12 -12.42 19.21
CA GLU A 352 12.41 -11.62 18.23
C GLU A 352 10.89 -11.78 18.37
N SER A 353 10.16 -10.66 18.46
CA SER A 353 8.72 -10.68 18.27
C SER A 353 8.36 -11.14 16.84
N PRO A 354 7.15 -11.66 16.60
CA PRO A 354 6.72 -12.04 15.25
C PRO A 354 6.90 -10.93 14.20
N LEU A 355 6.62 -9.68 14.57
CA LEU A 355 6.83 -8.52 13.69
C LEU A 355 8.31 -8.27 13.41
N ALA A 356 9.18 -8.35 14.43
CA ALA A 356 10.61 -8.13 14.27
C ALA A 356 11.24 -9.22 13.38
N LEU A 357 10.79 -10.46 13.52
CA LEU A 357 11.20 -11.58 12.70
C LEU A 357 10.78 -11.39 11.23
N ALA A 358 9.52 -11.01 10.99
CA ALA A 358 9.03 -10.74 9.64
C ALA A 358 9.77 -9.56 8.97
N LEU A 359 10.07 -8.49 9.73
CA LEU A 359 10.88 -7.37 9.24
C LEU A 359 12.29 -7.79 8.87
N ARG A 360 12.94 -8.66 9.66
CA ARG A 360 14.28 -9.19 9.35
C ARG A 360 14.25 -10.05 8.10
N GLU A 361 13.27 -10.93 7.95
CA GLU A 361 13.09 -11.75 6.75
C GLU A 361 12.86 -10.86 5.51
N ALA A 362 11.94 -9.91 5.60
CA ALA A 362 11.66 -8.95 4.54
C ALA A 362 12.92 -8.14 4.13
N ALA A 363 13.75 -7.75 5.12
CA ALA A 363 14.99 -7.04 4.86
C ALA A 363 16.00 -7.90 4.10
N CYS A 364 16.07 -9.22 4.39
CA CYS A 364 16.89 -10.14 3.61
C CYS A 364 16.45 -10.18 2.14
N TRP A 365 15.14 -10.22 1.87
CA TRP A 365 14.61 -10.18 0.52
C TRP A 365 14.96 -8.89 -0.24
N VAL A 366 14.97 -7.73 0.42
CA VAL A 366 15.29 -6.44 -0.24
C VAL A 366 16.77 -6.06 -0.15
N SER A 367 17.63 -6.90 0.40
CA SER A 367 19.05 -6.57 0.65
C SER A 367 19.88 -6.35 -0.62
N ASP A 368 19.49 -6.92 -1.76
CA ASP A 368 20.28 -6.88 -3.01
C ASP A 368 19.64 -6.09 -4.16
N ILE A 369 18.58 -5.33 -3.89
CA ILE A 369 17.79 -4.64 -4.92
C ILE A 369 18.47 -3.46 -5.61
N GLY A 370 19.61 -2.98 -5.09
CA GLY A 370 20.43 -1.93 -5.69
C GLY A 370 21.65 -2.44 -6.44
N SER A 371 21.81 -3.76 -6.59
CA SER A 371 23.05 -4.33 -7.16
C SER A 371 23.29 -3.99 -8.64
N HIS A 372 22.22 -3.69 -9.39
CA HIS A 372 22.29 -3.27 -10.79
C HIS A 372 22.43 -1.75 -10.97
N ASP A 373 22.33 -0.98 -9.88
CA ASP A 373 22.47 0.47 -9.92
C ASP A 373 23.95 0.89 -9.95
N HIS A 374 24.22 2.11 -10.42
CA HIS A 374 25.57 2.70 -10.39
C HIS A 374 26.11 2.74 -8.94
N PRO A 375 27.39 2.35 -8.71
CA PRO A 375 27.97 2.25 -7.37
C PRO A 375 27.74 3.47 -6.47
N ASP A 376 27.92 4.68 -6.99
CA ASP A 376 27.81 5.93 -6.23
C ASP A 376 26.36 6.26 -5.81
N TYR A 377 25.34 5.66 -6.46
CA TYR A 377 23.93 5.95 -6.20
C TYR A 377 23.16 4.77 -5.60
N ARG A 378 23.80 3.61 -5.45
CA ARG A 378 23.14 2.37 -4.97
C ARG A 378 22.42 2.54 -3.63
N ALA A 379 23.04 3.23 -2.69
CA ALA A 379 22.47 3.45 -1.37
C ALA A 379 21.19 4.27 -1.44
N GLU A 380 21.23 5.40 -2.14
CA GLU A 380 20.08 6.28 -2.31
C GLU A 380 18.96 5.63 -3.14
N HIS A 381 19.31 4.98 -4.25
CA HIS A 381 18.33 4.29 -5.10
C HIS A 381 17.65 3.14 -4.37
N ALA A 382 18.41 2.28 -3.67
CA ALA A 382 17.84 1.20 -2.88
C ALA A 382 16.93 1.74 -1.77
N PHE A 383 17.37 2.80 -1.07
CA PHE A 383 16.59 3.48 -0.04
C PHE A 383 15.24 3.95 -0.57
N PHE A 384 15.21 4.76 -1.63
CA PHE A 384 13.95 5.29 -2.15
C PHE A 384 13.10 4.23 -2.87
N ARG A 385 13.72 3.21 -3.46
CA ARG A 385 13.01 2.09 -4.08
C ARG A 385 12.16 1.34 -3.05
N VAL A 386 12.69 1.13 -1.84
CA VAL A 386 11.95 0.52 -0.73
C VAL A 386 10.98 1.52 -0.10
N LEU A 387 11.46 2.68 0.31
CA LEU A 387 10.67 3.66 1.05
C LEU A 387 9.40 4.08 0.29
N ARG A 388 9.49 4.22 -1.04
CA ARG A 388 8.40 4.69 -1.91
C ARG A 388 7.71 3.58 -2.70
N GLN A 389 7.99 2.32 -2.40
CA GLN A 389 7.34 1.18 -3.05
C GLN A 389 5.81 1.28 -2.95
N PRO A 390 5.05 1.14 -4.06
CA PRO A 390 3.59 1.24 -4.05
C PRO A 390 2.88 0.03 -3.43
N GLY A 391 3.62 -0.98 -3.00
CA GLY A 391 3.09 -2.23 -2.45
C GLY A 391 2.20 -2.05 -1.22
N VAL A 392 1.22 -2.94 -1.10
CA VAL A 392 0.19 -2.89 -0.04
C VAL A 392 0.68 -3.42 1.31
N GLY A 393 1.74 -4.20 1.34
CA GLY A 393 2.27 -4.87 2.53
C GLY A 393 3.20 -4.03 3.39
N PHE A 394 3.51 -2.81 2.99
CA PHE A 394 4.46 -1.96 3.71
C PHE A 394 3.72 -0.86 4.47
N ASP A 395 3.72 -0.93 5.79
CA ASP A 395 3.40 0.23 6.64
C ASP A 395 4.57 1.23 6.68
N HIS A 396 4.38 2.38 7.29
CA HIS A 396 5.40 3.43 7.31
C HIS A 396 6.64 3.05 8.12
N HIS A 397 6.45 2.31 9.20
CA HIS A 397 7.52 1.83 10.06
C HIS A 397 8.34 0.74 9.35
N GLY A 398 7.69 -0.27 8.76
CA GLY A 398 8.35 -1.32 7.98
C GLY A 398 9.11 -0.78 6.77
N ARG A 399 8.52 0.19 6.03
CA ARG A 399 9.21 0.87 4.91
C ARG A 399 10.51 1.53 5.37
N ALA A 400 10.45 2.27 6.47
CA ALA A 400 11.60 2.98 7.01
C ALA A 400 12.70 2.01 7.45
N PHE A 401 12.32 0.95 8.17
CA PHE A 401 13.25 -0.10 8.60
C PHE A 401 13.96 -0.76 7.41
N LEU A 402 13.20 -1.24 6.43
CA LEU A 402 13.75 -1.92 5.25
C LEU A 402 14.61 -0.98 4.40
N ALA A 403 14.16 0.26 4.18
CA ALA A 403 14.90 1.26 3.41
C ALA A 403 16.24 1.59 4.06
N LEU A 404 16.24 1.76 5.39
CA LEU A 404 17.46 2.05 6.13
C LEU A 404 18.44 0.86 6.09
N ALA A 405 17.98 -0.36 6.35
CA ALA A 405 18.82 -1.55 6.28
C ALA A 405 19.43 -1.75 4.87
N ALA A 406 18.64 -1.53 3.81
CA ALA A 406 19.12 -1.61 2.43
C ALA A 406 20.16 -0.51 2.10
N ALA A 407 19.94 0.74 2.54
CA ALA A 407 20.89 1.83 2.33
C ALA A 407 22.24 1.57 3.00
N LEU A 408 22.20 1.13 4.26
CA LEU A 408 23.41 0.84 5.06
C LEU A 408 24.18 -0.36 4.51
N ARG A 409 23.50 -1.34 3.94
CA ARG A 409 24.16 -2.43 3.19
C ARG A 409 25.00 -1.88 2.02
N TYR A 410 24.56 -0.78 1.38
CA TYR A 410 25.26 -0.12 0.27
C TYR A 410 26.14 1.05 0.70
N GLU A 411 26.52 1.09 1.98
CA GLU A 411 27.49 2.07 2.50
C GLU A 411 26.96 3.52 2.53
N ALA A 412 25.66 3.70 2.75
CA ALA A 412 25.14 5.04 3.01
C ALA A 412 25.92 5.71 4.15
N GLU A 413 26.41 6.90 3.90
CA GLU A 413 27.05 7.73 4.93
C GLU A 413 26.03 8.10 6.01
N ALA A 414 26.49 8.19 7.27
CA ALA A 414 25.62 8.45 8.42
C ALA A 414 24.83 9.76 8.26
N GLU A 415 25.43 10.76 7.61
CA GLU A 415 24.85 12.10 7.40
C GLU A 415 24.17 12.25 6.04
N ALA A 416 23.96 11.15 5.29
CA ALA A 416 23.33 11.22 3.97
C ALA A 416 21.95 11.90 4.06
N PRO A 417 21.67 12.91 3.20
CA PRO A 417 20.51 13.80 3.35
C PRO A 417 19.14 13.11 3.17
N PHE A 418 19.11 11.90 2.65
CA PHE A 418 17.89 11.12 2.46
C PHE A 418 17.50 10.27 3.70
N LEU A 419 18.44 9.91 4.59
CA LEU A 419 18.21 9.04 5.75
C LEU A 419 17.25 9.61 6.80
N PRO A 420 17.20 10.93 7.08
CA PRO A 420 16.28 11.48 8.08
C PRO A 420 14.82 11.11 7.84
N SER A 421 14.40 10.99 6.57
CA SER A 421 13.01 10.62 6.24
C SER A 421 12.59 9.24 6.76
N ALA A 422 13.51 8.28 6.88
CA ALA A 422 13.25 6.99 7.51
C ALA A 422 13.49 7.03 9.03
N ARG A 423 14.57 7.65 9.48
CA ARG A 423 14.92 7.73 10.92
C ARG A 423 13.81 8.35 11.77
N LEU A 424 13.12 9.38 11.25
CA LEU A 424 12.00 10.02 11.93
C LEU A 424 10.76 9.13 12.10
N LEU A 425 10.68 8.02 11.35
CA LEU A 425 9.58 7.06 11.41
C LEU A 425 9.86 5.87 12.34
N LEU A 426 11.07 5.76 12.87
CA LEU A 426 11.51 4.62 13.68
C LEU A 426 11.72 5.04 15.14
N ASP A 427 11.36 4.16 16.06
CA ASP A 427 11.82 4.25 17.44
C ASP A 427 13.30 3.85 17.55
N VAL A 428 13.93 4.20 18.67
CA VAL A 428 15.37 3.98 18.90
C VAL A 428 15.76 2.49 18.79
N GLY A 429 14.92 1.58 19.29
CA GLY A 429 15.19 0.16 19.25
C GLY A 429 15.16 -0.40 17.84
N THR A 430 14.15 -0.03 17.08
CA THR A 430 13.99 -0.45 15.67
C THR A 430 15.05 0.19 14.77
N LEU A 431 15.41 1.46 15.02
CA LEU A 431 16.51 2.13 14.33
C LEU A 431 17.83 1.35 14.50
N ARG A 432 18.18 1.02 15.76
CA ARG A 432 19.39 0.24 16.05
C ARG A 432 19.37 -1.16 15.38
N ARG A 433 18.22 -1.81 15.36
CA ARG A 433 18.08 -3.11 14.66
C ARG A 433 18.33 -2.98 13.15
N ALA A 434 17.84 -1.93 12.50
CA ALA A 434 18.09 -1.67 11.09
C ALA A 434 19.58 -1.42 10.81
N GLU A 435 20.26 -0.70 11.69
CA GLU A 435 21.71 -0.43 11.62
C GLU A 435 22.53 -1.72 11.76
N ILE A 436 22.22 -2.55 12.76
CA ILE A 436 22.87 -3.86 12.93
C ILE A 436 22.66 -4.73 11.69
N LEU A 437 21.45 -4.79 11.18
CA LEU A 437 21.12 -5.63 10.03
C LEU A 437 21.80 -5.15 8.75
N GLY A 438 21.84 -3.82 8.51
CA GLY A 438 22.56 -3.22 7.38
C GLY A 438 24.06 -3.51 7.43
N ALA A 439 24.69 -3.41 8.62
CA ALA A 439 26.10 -3.77 8.83
C ALA A 439 26.34 -5.27 8.62
N ALA A 440 25.42 -6.13 9.10
CA ALA A 440 25.49 -7.57 8.88
C ALA A 440 25.39 -7.94 7.39
N PHE A 441 24.47 -7.34 6.67
CA PHE A 441 24.36 -7.53 5.21
C PHE A 441 25.64 -7.10 4.49
N ARG A 442 26.19 -5.95 4.86
CA ARG A 442 27.42 -5.46 4.27
C ARG A 442 28.58 -6.45 4.47
N LEU A 443 28.73 -7.00 5.67
CA LEU A 443 29.70 -8.04 5.97
C LEU A 443 29.45 -9.31 5.13
N ALA A 444 28.21 -9.83 5.12
CA ALA A 444 27.83 -11.02 4.38
C ALA A 444 28.12 -10.89 2.88
N TYR A 445 27.76 -9.77 2.26
CA TYR A 445 28.01 -9.52 0.84
C TYR A 445 29.50 -9.32 0.53
N THR A 446 30.29 -8.83 1.48
CA THR A 446 31.76 -8.75 1.32
C THR A 446 32.40 -10.13 1.35
N LEU A 447 31.94 -11.00 2.25
CA LEU A 447 32.42 -12.37 2.38
C LEU A 447 32.07 -13.23 1.16
N SER A 448 30.84 -13.12 0.68
CA SER A 448 30.26 -14.06 -0.27
C SER A 448 30.15 -13.54 -1.71
N GLY A 449 30.40 -12.25 -1.95
CA GLY A 449 30.09 -11.62 -3.25
C GLY A 449 28.59 -11.67 -3.60
N GLY A 450 27.73 -12.05 -2.65
CA GLY A 450 26.30 -12.26 -2.86
C GLY A 450 25.95 -13.66 -3.35
N THR A 451 26.83 -14.64 -3.14
CA THR A 451 26.58 -16.05 -3.50
C THR A 451 26.30 -16.88 -2.24
N PRO A 452 25.19 -17.65 -2.20
CA PRO A 452 24.79 -18.44 -1.03
C PRO A 452 25.84 -19.51 -0.66
N VAL A 453 26.49 -20.09 -1.67
CA VAL A 453 27.50 -21.15 -1.48
C VAL A 453 28.69 -20.65 -0.67
N LEU A 454 29.19 -19.45 -0.96
CA LEU A 454 30.28 -18.86 -0.19
C LEU A 454 29.82 -18.44 1.21
N LEU A 455 28.61 -17.89 1.33
CA LEU A 455 28.06 -17.52 2.64
C LEU A 455 27.92 -18.74 3.57
N ALA A 456 27.55 -19.91 3.04
CA ALA A 456 27.44 -21.16 3.79
C ALA A 456 28.77 -21.65 4.39
N GLY A 457 29.92 -21.20 3.84
CA GLY A 457 31.27 -21.43 4.42
C GLY A 457 31.57 -20.55 5.64
N THR A 458 30.61 -19.75 6.11
CA THR A 458 30.78 -18.82 7.24
C THR A 458 29.62 -18.89 8.21
N SER A 459 29.85 -18.52 9.46
CA SER A 459 28.78 -18.33 10.45
C SER A 459 29.15 -17.26 11.48
N LEU A 460 28.11 -16.68 12.10
CA LEU A 460 28.26 -15.75 13.22
C LEU A 460 27.87 -16.44 14.52
N GLU A 461 28.59 -16.11 15.59
CA GLU A 461 28.29 -16.56 16.95
C GLU A 461 28.50 -15.43 17.93
N ARG A 462 27.57 -15.27 18.87
CA ARG A 462 27.73 -14.34 20.01
C ARG A 462 28.11 -15.14 21.26
N ARG A 463 29.30 -14.91 21.80
CA ARG A 463 29.78 -15.63 22.99
C ARG A 463 30.71 -14.78 23.82
N GLY A 464 30.46 -14.70 25.13
CA GLY A 464 31.38 -14.10 26.08
C GLY A 464 31.73 -12.63 25.79
N GLY A 465 30.77 -11.81 25.39
CA GLY A 465 30.99 -10.39 25.04
C GLY A 465 31.64 -10.17 23.68
N ARG A 466 31.71 -11.20 22.84
CA ARG A 466 32.33 -11.15 21.50
C ARG A 466 31.38 -11.58 20.41
N LEU A 467 31.53 -10.95 19.26
CA LEU A 467 30.98 -11.41 17.98
C LEU A 467 32.10 -12.17 17.25
N MET A 468 31.89 -13.47 17.07
CA MET A 468 32.82 -14.36 16.39
C MET A 468 32.35 -14.65 14.98
N LEU A 469 33.21 -14.37 13.99
CA LEU A 469 33.04 -14.83 12.61
C LEU A 469 33.80 -16.14 12.45
N ARG A 470 33.09 -17.24 12.17
CA ARG A 470 33.71 -18.56 11.87
C ARG A 470 33.82 -18.68 10.34
N LEU A 471 35.00 -19.16 9.91
CA LEU A 471 35.30 -19.46 8.51
C LEU A 471 35.66 -20.93 8.39
N VAL A 472 35.06 -21.64 7.44
CA VAL A 472 35.41 -23.02 7.16
C VAL A 472 36.64 -23.04 6.25
N GLU A 473 37.69 -23.74 6.65
CA GLU A 473 38.93 -23.92 5.87
C GLU A 473 38.65 -24.56 4.50
N GLY A 474 39.21 -24.00 3.43
CA GLY A 474 38.98 -24.47 2.08
C GLY A 474 37.61 -24.07 1.46
N SER A 475 36.80 -23.28 2.15
CA SER A 475 35.52 -22.78 1.61
C SER A 475 35.65 -21.68 0.54
N GLY A 476 36.88 -21.18 0.30
CA GLY A 476 37.13 -20.08 -0.61
C GLY A 476 36.89 -18.68 0.01
N VAL A 477 36.55 -18.65 1.29
CA VAL A 477 36.32 -17.37 2.03
C VAL A 477 37.48 -17.16 3.00
N PHE A 478 37.94 -15.91 3.11
CA PHE A 478 39.00 -15.50 4.03
C PHE A 478 38.75 -14.15 4.68
N ALA A 479 39.34 -13.91 5.85
CA ALA A 479 39.22 -12.65 6.58
C ALA A 479 40.31 -11.66 6.13
N GLY A 480 40.11 -11.02 4.97
CA GLY A 480 40.96 -9.90 4.56
C GLY A 480 40.61 -8.60 5.33
N GLU A 481 41.40 -7.55 5.12
CA GLU A 481 41.27 -6.25 5.82
C GLU A 481 39.83 -5.68 5.75
N SER A 482 39.21 -5.74 4.58
CA SER A 482 37.83 -5.26 4.39
C SER A 482 36.81 -6.05 5.20
N VAL A 483 37.00 -7.37 5.35
CA VAL A 483 36.14 -8.23 6.17
C VAL A 483 36.31 -7.90 7.65
N LEU A 484 37.56 -7.76 8.12
CA LEU A 484 37.86 -7.45 9.52
C LEU A 484 37.24 -6.09 9.91
N ARG A 485 37.44 -5.06 9.13
CA ARG A 485 36.85 -3.72 9.37
C ARG A 485 35.31 -3.76 9.46
N ARG A 486 34.65 -4.56 8.59
CA ARG A 486 33.20 -4.70 8.63
C ARG A 486 32.69 -5.53 9.77
N LEU A 487 33.45 -6.53 10.18
CA LEU A 487 33.16 -7.30 11.39
C LEU A 487 33.26 -6.43 12.64
N GLU A 488 34.30 -5.57 12.73
CA GLU A 488 34.46 -4.59 13.80
C GLU A 488 33.27 -3.62 13.84
N THR A 489 32.84 -3.10 12.68
CA THR A 489 31.66 -2.23 12.58
C THR A 489 30.40 -2.91 13.11
N LEU A 490 30.16 -4.18 12.72
CA LEU A 490 29.01 -4.94 13.19
C LEU A 490 29.10 -5.24 14.71
N ALA A 491 30.28 -5.61 15.19
CA ALA A 491 30.49 -5.87 16.60
C ALA A 491 30.26 -4.61 17.45
N ALA A 492 30.79 -3.46 17.01
CA ALA A 492 30.56 -2.17 17.66
C ALA A 492 29.08 -1.79 17.72
N ALA A 493 28.31 -2.02 16.63
CA ALA A 493 26.87 -1.79 16.61
C ALA A 493 26.12 -2.67 17.62
N LEU A 494 26.67 -3.85 17.96
CA LEU A 494 26.12 -4.75 18.98
C LEU A 494 26.66 -4.43 20.41
N GLY A 495 27.66 -3.57 20.54
CA GLY A 495 28.38 -3.34 21.81
C GLY A 495 29.29 -4.51 22.21
N LEU A 496 29.83 -5.23 21.23
CA LEU A 496 30.67 -6.41 21.40
C LEU A 496 32.08 -6.18 20.82
N GLU A 497 33.06 -7.00 21.25
CA GLU A 497 34.35 -7.13 20.58
C GLU A 497 34.23 -8.08 19.36
N SER A 498 35.10 -7.88 18.35
CA SER A 498 35.14 -8.77 17.18
C SER A 498 36.22 -9.85 17.32
N SER A 499 35.97 -11.04 16.77
CA SER A 499 36.97 -12.08 16.64
C SER A 499 36.72 -12.96 15.41
N VAL A 500 37.78 -13.58 14.88
CA VAL A 500 37.68 -14.50 13.76
C VAL A 500 38.23 -15.87 14.17
N GLN A 501 37.56 -16.92 13.80
CA GLN A 501 38.01 -18.32 14.01
C GLN A 501 37.95 -19.08 12.69
N VAL A 502 39.05 -19.73 12.32
CA VAL A 502 39.08 -20.68 11.21
C VAL A 502 38.86 -22.08 11.76
N THR A 503 37.91 -22.83 11.19
CA THR A 503 37.58 -24.21 11.59
C THR A 503 37.86 -25.17 10.45
N GLN A 504 38.40 -26.34 10.75
CA GLN A 504 38.59 -27.40 9.76
C GLN A 504 37.22 -27.87 9.25
N ARG A 505 37.18 -28.30 8.00
CA ARG A 505 36.00 -28.90 7.41
C ARG A 505 35.75 -30.24 8.12
N GLY A 506 34.65 -30.36 8.85
CA GLY A 506 34.25 -31.60 9.50
C GLY A 506 33.74 -32.63 8.49
#